data_4be4dae9338d8c907a1eb4e043b9ce57
#
_entry.id   4be4dae9338d8c907a1eb4e043b9ce57
#
_cell.length_a   1.000
_cell.length_b   1.000
_cell.length_c   1.000
_cell.angle_alpha   90.00
_cell.angle_beta   90.00
_cell.angle_gamma   90.00
#
_symmetry.space_group_name_H-M   'P 1'
#
loop_
_entity.id
_entity.type
_entity.pdbx_description
1 polymer ?
#
loop_
_entity_poly.entity_id
_entity_poly.type
_entity_poly.pdbx_seq_one_letter_code
_entity_poly.pdbx_strand_id
1 'polypeptide(L)'
;MKKKLHLGFVTTYSGRWPKELPEQRDREYGGWLEKNLPEVDVVKAGQIGCTSQALEEIVEQFKEHSVDLVVMVYGAFTGDDAAAYLTEMLDVPIILWAPYEVPFEKNTRLYANALCAMTMNAASLRRLGKTY
;
A
#
# COMPACT_ATOMS: atom_id res chain seq x y z
N MET A 1 5.56 24.27 17.99
CA MET A 1 4.52 23.31 17.55
C MET A 1 5.21 22.09 16.94
N LYS A 2 4.84 20.89 17.36
CA LYS A 2 5.31 19.70 16.62
C LYS A 2 4.66 19.69 15.24
N LYS A 3 5.45 19.54 14.18
CA LYS A 3 4.95 19.31 12.81
C LYS A 3 4.12 18.03 12.82
N LYS A 4 2.90 18.08 12.29
CA LYS A 4 2.06 16.90 12.14
C LYS A 4 2.66 15.98 11.10
N LEU A 5 2.71 14.68 11.36
CA LEU A 5 3.19 13.68 10.41
C LEU A 5 2.15 13.50 9.30
N HIS A 6 2.57 13.56 8.04
CA HIS A 6 1.74 13.28 6.87
C HIS A 6 1.99 11.86 6.41
N LEU A 7 1.00 10.98 6.60
CA LEU A 7 1.08 9.57 6.27
C LEU A 7 0.31 9.30 4.98
N GLY A 8 1.01 8.92 3.93
CA GLY A 8 0.39 8.45 2.70
C GLY A 8 -0.13 7.02 2.86
N PHE A 9 -1.41 6.81 2.61
CA PHE A 9 -2.02 5.49 2.63
C PHE A 9 -2.43 5.06 1.24
N VAL A 10 -1.96 3.89 0.81
CA VAL A 10 -2.29 3.31 -0.50
C VAL A 10 -2.54 1.82 -0.40
N THR A 11 -3.60 1.37 -1.06
CA THR A 11 -3.86 -0.06 -1.29
C THR A 11 -3.41 -0.45 -2.69
N THR A 12 -2.74 -1.59 -2.82
CA THR A 12 -2.24 -2.09 -4.11
C THR A 12 -2.77 -3.49 -4.40
N TYR A 13 -2.90 -3.82 -5.67
CA TYR A 13 -3.13 -5.17 -6.14
C TYR A 13 -2.79 -5.29 -7.63
N SER A 14 -2.58 -6.52 -8.12
CA SER A 14 -2.50 -6.81 -9.56
C SER A 14 -3.89 -6.91 -10.16
N GLY A 15 -4.16 -6.25 -11.26
CA GLY A 15 -5.45 -6.28 -11.97
C GLY A 15 -5.90 -7.67 -12.46
N ARG A 16 -5.08 -8.70 -12.25
CA ARG A 16 -5.46 -10.11 -12.49
C ARG A 16 -6.26 -10.74 -11.34
N TRP A 17 -6.40 -10.01 -10.24
CA TRP A 17 -7.18 -10.43 -9.05
C TRP A 17 -8.49 -9.68 -9.00
N PRO A 18 -9.56 -10.29 -8.42
CA PRO A 18 -10.83 -9.59 -8.21
C PRO A 18 -10.63 -8.32 -7.37
N LYS A 19 -11.31 -7.24 -7.72
CA LYS A 19 -11.14 -5.92 -7.11
C LYS A 19 -11.90 -5.73 -5.81
N GLU A 20 -12.89 -6.56 -5.52
CA GLU A 20 -13.83 -6.38 -4.42
C GLU A 20 -13.10 -6.40 -3.06
N LEU A 21 -12.19 -7.35 -2.87
CA LEU A 21 -11.41 -7.44 -1.64
C LEU A 21 -10.40 -6.28 -1.49
N PRO A 22 -9.61 -5.89 -2.50
CA PRO A 22 -8.81 -4.67 -2.45
C PRO A 22 -9.61 -3.42 -2.11
N GLU A 23 -10.77 -3.21 -2.73
CA GLU A 23 -11.65 -2.07 -2.44
C GLU A 23 -12.19 -2.09 -1.00
N GLN A 24 -12.56 -3.26 -0.48
CA GLN A 24 -12.96 -3.43 0.91
C GLN A 24 -11.82 -3.09 1.87
N ARG A 25 -10.63 -3.64 1.62
CA ARG A 25 -9.43 -3.37 2.45
C ARG A 25 -9.03 -1.91 2.44
N ASP A 26 -9.13 -1.25 1.29
CA ASP A 26 -8.86 0.19 1.17
C ASP A 26 -9.75 1.01 2.12
N ARG A 27 -11.05 0.75 2.11
CA ARG A 27 -12.01 1.43 3.00
C ARG A 27 -11.76 1.11 4.47
N GLU A 28 -11.58 -0.17 4.81
CA GLU A 28 -11.43 -0.62 6.19
C GLU A 28 -10.13 -0.13 6.83
N TYR A 29 -9.00 -0.35 6.17
CA TYR A 29 -7.69 -0.01 6.75
C TYR A 29 -7.42 1.49 6.70
N GLY A 30 -7.80 2.17 5.61
CA GLY A 30 -7.71 3.62 5.54
C GLY A 30 -8.56 4.30 6.60
N GLY A 31 -9.81 3.87 6.76
CA GLY A 31 -10.71 4.38 7.81
C GLY A 31 -10.22 4.06 9.22
N TRP A 32 -9.61 2.89 9.42
CA TRP A 32 -9.01 2.53 10.71
C TRP A 32 -7.85 3.47 11.09
N LEU A 33 -6.96 3.76 10.16
CA LEU A 33 -5.84 4.68 10.39
C LEU A 33 -6.33 6.09 10.75
N GLU A 34 -7.26 6.64 10.00
CA GLU A 34 -7.84 7.95 10.29
C GLU A 34 -8.46 8.03 11.68
N LYS A 35 -9.19 6.98 12.07
CA LYS A 35 -9.87 6.94 13.37
C LYS A 35 -8.92 6.74 14.55
N ASN A 36 -7.86 5.97 14.38
CA ASN A 36 -7.01 5.52 15.50
C ASN A 36 -5.69 6.31 15.60
N LEU A 37 -5.36 7.15 14.63
CA LEU A 37 -4.18 8.00 14.61
C LEU A 37 -4.54 9.49 14.50
N PRO A 38 -5.26 10.08 15.47
CA PRO A 38 -5.75 11.47 15.37
C PRO A 38 -4.63 12.52 15.33
N GLU A 39 -3.42 12.16 15.78
CA GLU A 39 -2.23 13.01 15.74
C GLU A 39 -1.50 12.99 14.39
N VAL A 40 -1.89 12.10 13.48
CA VAL A 40 -1.32 11.93 12.14
C VAL A 40 -2.29 12.47 11.10
N ASP A 41 -1.78 13.11 10.07
CA ASP A 41 -2.56 13.50 8.90
C ASP A 41 -2.51 12.38 7.86
N VAL A 42 -3.60 11.61 7.75
CA VAL A 42 -3.68 10.48 6.82
C VAL A 42 -4.12 10.96 5.45
N VAL A 43 -3.21 10.94 4.49
CA VAL A 43 -3.46 11.25 3.09
C VAL A 43 -3.76 9.96 2.34
N LYS A 44 -5.04 9.66 2.17
CA LYS A 44 -5.46 8.48 1.41
C LYS A 44 -5.28 8.70 -0.09
N ALA A 45 -4.70 7.72 -0.78
CA ALA A 45 -4.63 7.71 -2.24
C ALA A 45 -6.03 7.82 -2.85
N GLY A 46 -6.18 8.63 -3.88
CA GLY A 46 -7.47 8.84 -4.56
C GLY A 46 -7.95 7.61 -5.35
N GLN A 47 -7.09 6.61 -5.49
CA GLN A 47 -7.37 5.35 -6.18
C GLN A 47 -6.48 4.22 -5.69
N ILE A 48 -6.85 2.99 -6.03
CA ILE A 48 -6.04 1.82 -5.73
C ILE A 48 -4.89 1.70 -6.75
N GLY A 49 -3.69 1.41 -6.26
CA GLY A 49 -2.49 1.26 -7.07
C GLY A 49 -2.45 -0.10 -7.79
N CYS A 50 -3.17 -0.24 -8.91
CA CYS A 50 -3.22 -1.48 -9.68
C CYS A 50 -2.57 -1.42 -11.06
N THR A 51 -2.20 -0.22 -11.52
CA THR A 51 -1.50 0.01 -12.78
C THR A 51 -0.35 1.01 -12.59
N SER A 52 0.59 1.04 -13.52
CA SER A 52 1.67 2.04 -13.50
C SER A 52 1.13 3.46 -13.51
N GLN A 53 0.13 3.74 -14.33
CA GLN A 53 -0.51 5.06 -14.37
C GLN A 53 -1.15 5.42 -13.03
N ALA A 54 -1.86 4.50 -12.38
CA ALA A 54 -2.42 4.74 -11.05
C ALA A 54 -1.33 5.05 -10.01
N LEU A 55 -0.20 4.34 -10.05
CA LEU A 55 0.93 4.62 -9.16
C LEU A 55 1.57 5.99 -9.44
N GLU A 56 1.69 6.41 -10.69
CA GLU A 56 2.17 7.74 -11.05
C GLU A 56 1.28 8.85 -10.46
N GLU A 57 -0.04 8.74 -10.64
CA GLU A 57 -1.00 9.69 -10.10
C GLU A 57 -1.00 9.74 -8.56
N ILE A 58 -0.84 8.58 -7.90
CA ILE A 58 -0.69 8.48 -6.44
C ILE A 58 0.59 9.17 -5.97
N VAL A 59 1.70 8.98 -6.67
CA VAL A 59 2.97 9.65 -6.36
C VAL A 59 2.83 11.17 -6.43
N GLU A 60 2.19 11.70 -7.49
CA GLU A 60 1.96 13.13 -7.64
C GLU A 60 1.10 13.67 -6.47
N GLN A 61 -0.01 12.99 -6.14
CA GLN A 61 -0.84 13.34 -4.99
C GLN A 61 -0.04 13.36 -3.67
N PHE A 62 0.79 12.35 -3.42
CA PHE A 62 1.59 12.27 -2.20
C PHE A 62 2.68 13.34 -2.13
N LYS A 63 3.28 13.72 -3.26
CA LYS A 63 4.20 14.86 -3.34
C LYS A 63 3.51 16.18 -3.01
N GLU A 64 2.34 16.43 -3.61
CA GLU A 64 1.55 17.64 -3.34
C GLU A 64 1.21 17.81 -1.86
N HIS A 65 0.96 16.71 -1.15
CA HIS A 65 0.68 16.72 0.29
C HIS A 65 1.91 16.59 1.17
N SER A 66 3.11 16.57 0.61
CA SER A 66 4.37 16.45 1.35
C SER A 66 4.36 15.28 2.33
N VAL A 67 3.99 14.10 1.85
CA VAL A 67 3.93 12.86 2.65
C VAL A 67 5.31 12.54 3.24
N ASP A 68 5.37 12.27 4.53
CA ASP A 68 6.60 11.97 5.27
C ASP A 68 6.90 10.45 5.33
N LEU A 69 5.86 9.62 5.15
CA LEU A 69 5.95 8.16 5.17
C LEU A 69 4.77 7.55 4.40
N VAL A 70 4.94 6.36 3.83
CA VAL A 70 3.87 5.64 3.14
C VAL A 70 3.51 4.35 3.89
N VAL A 71 2.22 4.08 4.06
CA VAL A 71 1.69 2.75 4.42
C VAL A 71 1.07 2.14 3.18
N MET A 72 1.66 1.05 2.69
CA MET A 72 1.18 0.30 1.54
C MET A 72 0.50 -1.00 2.00
N VAL A 73 -0.81 -1.09 1.82
CA VAL A 73 -1.61 -2.27 2.13
C VAL A 73 -1.75 -3.14 0.88
N TYR A 74 -1.49 -4.42 1.03
CA TYR A 74 -1.73 -5.40 -0.02
C TYR A 74 -3.20 -5.80 -0.03
N GLY A 75 -3.98 -5.19 -0.91
CA GLY A 75 -5.38 -5.54 -1.13
C GLY A 75 -5.52 -6.97 -1.65
N ALA A 76 -4.62 -7.36 -2.56
CA ALA A 76 -4.37 -8.71 -3.03
C ALA A 76 -2.92 -8.81 -3.52
N PHE A 77 -2.57 -9.89 -4.22
CA PHE A 77 -1.25 -10.05 -4.82
C PHE A 77 -0.89 -8.83 -5.67
N THR A 78 0.30 -8.30 -5.45
CA THR A 78 0.86 -7.14 -6.15
C THR A 78 2.22 -7.53 -6.72
N GLY A 79 2.58 -7.01 -7.88
CA GLY A 79 3.92 -7.17 -8.45
C GLY A 79 5.01 -6.60 -7.53
N ASP A 80 6.22 -7.05 -7.71
CA ASP A 80 7.36 -6.69 -6.86
C ASP A 80 7.97 -5.31 -7.14
N ASP A 81 7.42 -4.58 -8.10
CA ASP A 81 7.83 -3.24 -8.53
C ASP A 81 7.10 -2.10 -7.80
N ALA A 82 5.90 -2.33 -7.27
CA ALA A 82 5.06 -1.27 -6.73
C ALA A 82 5.71 -0.52 -5.55
N ALA A 83 6.20 -1.23 -4.53
CA ALA A 83 6.86 -0.61 -3.39
C ALA A 83 8.19 0.05 -3.80
N ALA A 84 8.95 -0.58 -4.68
CA ALA A 84 10.19 -0.03 -5.22
C ALA A 84 9.93 1.31 -5.94
N TYR A 85 8.91 1.36 -6.79
CA TYR A 85 8.52 2.59 -7.49
C TYR A 85 8.13 3.71 -6.52
N LEU A 86 7.26 3.42 -5.54
CA LEU A 86 6.82 4.41 -4.56
C LEU A 86 7.99 4.97 -3.74
N THR A 87 8.90 4.11 -3.26
CA THR A 87 10.06 4.56 -2.47
C THR A 87 11.07 5.34 -3.31
N GLU A 88 11.27 4.98 -4.57
CA GLU A 88 12.17 5.69 -5.48
C GLU A 88 11.65 7.09 -5.80
N MET A 89 10.36 7.20 -6.08
CA MET A 89 9.76 8.45 -6.54
C MET A 89 9.46 9.43 -5.40
N LEU A 90 9.20 8.93 -4.18
CA LEU A 90 8.87 9.76 -3.02
C LEU A 90 10.06 10.01 -2.09
N ASP A 91 11.05 9.12 -2.10
CA ASP A 91 12.22 9.14 -1.20
C ASP A 91 11.84 9.23 0.29
N VAL A 92 10.81 8.49 0.68
CA VAL A 92 10.32 8.38 2.07
C VAL A 92 10.26 6.92 2.50
N PRO A 93 10.30 6.63 3.81
CA PRO A 93 10.11 5.28 4.33
C PRO A 93 8.75 4.71 3.91
N ILE A 94 8.67 3.39 3.76
CA ILE A 94 7.43 2.69 3.47
C ILE A 94 7.19 1.58 4.49
N ILE A 95 5.95 1.46 4.97
CA ILE A 95 5.48 0.33 5.77
C ILE A 95 4.70 -0.60 4.85
N LEU A 96 5.12 -1.85 4.79
CA LEU A 96 4.43 -2.90 4.03
C LEU A 96 3.47 -3.65 4.96
N TRP A 97 2.19 -3.63 4.63
CA TRP A 97 1.14 -4.24 5.44
C TRP A 97 0.38 -5.30 4.66
N ALA A 98 0.65 -6.58 4.96
CA ALA A 98 -0.10 -7.71 4.41
C ALA A 98 -1.19 -8.13 5.39
N PRO A 99 -2.47 -7.84 5.12
CA PRO A 99 -3.58 -8.35 5.92
C PRO A 99 -3.67 -9.88 5.87
N TYR A 100 -4.29 -10.46 6.90
CA TYR A 100 -4.57 -11.91 6.91
C TYR A 100 -5.32 -12.34 5.65
N GLU A 101 -5.01 -13.57 5.20
CA GLU A 101 -5.77 -14.20 4.13
C GLU A 101 -7.22 -14.43 4.58
N VAL A 102 -8.16 -14.19 3.68
CA VAL A 102 -9.57 -14.51 3.95
C VAL A 102 -9.78 -16.03 3.92
N PRO A 103 -10.77 -16.58 4.65
CA PRO A 103 -11.08 -18.00 4.61
C PRO A 103 -11.32 -18.48 3.18
N PHE A 104 -10.77 -19.62 2.83
CA PHE A 104 -10.92 -20.26 1.53
C PHE A 104 -11.13 -21.77 1.68
N GLU A 105 -11.78 -22.39 0.71
CA GLU A 105 -12.00 -23.82 0.70
C GLU A 105 -10.73 -24.60 0.34
N LYS A 106 -10.60 -25.79 0.89
CA LYS A 106 -9.49 -26.70 0.55
C LYS A 106 -9.40 -26.90 -0.97
N ASN A 107 -8.20 -26.85 -1.50
CA ASN A 107 -7.88 -26.99 -2.93
C ASN A 107 -8.42 -25.86 -3.84
N THR A 108 -8.82 -24.73 -3.28
CA THR A 108 -9.14 -23.53 -4.05
C THR A 108 -7.97 -22.55 -4.05
N ARG A 109 -8.03 -21.56 -4.94
CA ARG A 109 -7.05 -20.48 -4.98
C ARG A 109 -7.18 -19.57 -3.76
N LEU A 110 -6.06 -19.07 -3.23
CA LEU A 110 -6.05 -18.00 -2.25
C LEU A 110 -6.77 -16.75 -2.79
N TYR A 111 -7.54 -16.08 -1.94
CA TYR A 111 -8.29 -14.88 -2.33
C TYR A 111 -7.40 -13.65 -2.51
N ALA A 112 -6.37 -13.50 -1.70
CA ALA A 112 -5.52 -12.32 -1.73
C ALA A 112 -4.05 -12.63 -2.03
N ASN A 113 -3.48 -13.62 -1.35
CA ASN A 113 -2.05 -13.94 -1.41
C ASN A 113 -1.15 -12.73 -1.06
N ALA A 114 -1.61 -11.90 -0.11
CA ALA A 114 -0.98 -10.65 0.27
C ALA A 114 0.40 -10.84 0.90
N LEU A 115 0.59 -11.88 1.71
CA LEU A 115 1.86 -12.18 2.36
C LEU A 115 2.96 -12.49 1.34
N CYS A 116 2.65 -13.24 0.29
CA CYS A 116 3.59 -13.53 -0.79
C CYS A 116 4.02 -12.22 -1.50
N ALA A 117 3.06 -11.37 -1.84
CA ALA A 117 3.34 -10.08 -2.46
C ALA A 117 4.22 -9.19 -1.57
N MET A 118 3.90 -9.10 -0.27
CA MET A 118 4.70 -8.34 0.69
C MET A 118 6.14 -8.86 0.76
N THR A 119 6.34 -10.16 0.83
CA THR A 119 7.66 -10.77 0.88
C THR A 119 8.50 -10.46 -0.37
N MET A 120 7.87 -10.51 -1.56
CA MET A 120 8.51 -10.16 -2.82
C MET A 120 8.92 -8.69 -2.86
N ASN A 121 8.03 -7.79 -2.46
CA ASN A 121 8.31 -6.35 -2.40
C ASN A 121 9.40 -6.03 -1.37
N ALA A 122 9.36 -6.64 -0.18
CA ALA A 122 10.41 -6.49 0.83
C ALA A 122 11.79 -6.94 0.31
N ALA A 123 11.84 -8.05 -0.41
CA ALA A 123 13.08 -8.52 -1.04
C ALA A 123 13.61 -7.54 -2.10
N SER A 124 12.73 -6.92 -2.89
CA SER A 124 13.10 -5.90 -3.87
C SER A 124 13.63 -4.64 -3.19
N LEU A 125 12.96 -4.14 -2.16
CA LEU A 125 13.42 -2.99 -1.38
C LEU A 125 14.78 -3.24 -0.73
N ARG A 126 14.98 -4.43 -0.15
CA ARG A 126 16.26 -4.81 0.44
C ARG A 126 17.40 -4.79 -0.59
N ARG A 127 17.17 -5.34 -1.79
CA ARG A 127 18.16 -5.30 -2.88
C ARG A 127 18.50 -3.89 -3.33
N LEU A 128 17.53 -2.97 -3.28
CA LEU A 128 17.71 -1.58 -3.63
C LEU A 128 18.23 -0.70 -2.47
N GLY A 129 18.46 -1.28 -1.29
CA GLY A 129 18.90 -0.54 -0.10
C GLY A 129 17.87 0.46 0.43
N LYS A 130 16.58 0.24 0.18
CA LYS A 130 15.50 1.11 0.65
C LYS A 130 15.04 0.73 2.05
N THR A 131 14.58 1.72 2.82
CA THR A 131 14.05 1.54 4.18
C THR A 131 12.58 1.12 4.14
N TYR A 132 12.23 0.05 4.88
CA TYR A 132 10.85 -0.43 5.05
C TYR A 132 10.67 -1.09 6.43
#